data_c70265297cb1754bc9457419d3efba59
#
_entry.id   c70265297cb1754bc9457419d3efba59
#
_cell.length_a   1.000
_cell.length_b   1.000
_cell.length_c   1.000
_cell.angle_alpha   90.00
_cell.angle_beta   90.00
_cell.angle_gamma   90.00
#
_symmetry.space_group_name_H-M   'P 1'
#
loop_
_entity.id
_entity.type
_entity.pdbx_description
1 polymer ?
#
loop_
_entity_poly.entity_id
_entity_poly.type
_entity_poly.pdbx_seq_one_letter_code
_entity_poly.pdbx_strand_id
1 'polypeptide(L)'
;ISSIGYNFAHNYGCFDDCYLLSGKPQNFIQRCVSGGRTMTANNEKQYIEGNIQDFDAVSLYPSAMSVMDGVPKGIPKIIPQNTTTQQLLKYDTFFAEINIKKIQCKSKFDYQFGQVFRHNGDTGSKIFDNNPVDHFYVDKIAFQDLLEFYDIEYELIRGYYFDEGFNKKINKFITVLFNLRLKYKKEKNPLQSTIKLLLNSIYGKSILKAMTTETKCVAKNKIYGYIWRNYNYIKEVVDEPSIDNVYVKKIKSINNHFNLPQFGASVLSWSKHLMNRVMASAEQQGIPIFYTDCDSMH
;
A
#
# COMPACT_ATOMS: atom_id res chain seq x y z
N ILE A 1 -5.21 -9.94 -16.01
CA ILE A 1 -5.50 -10.71 -14.78
C ILE A 1 -5.82 -9.76 -13.61
N SER A 2 -4.98 -8.74 -13.33
CA SER A 2 -5.20 -7.84 -12.19
C SER A 2 -6.55 -7.09 -12.21
N SER A 3 -6.99 -6.63 -13.38
CA SER A 3 -8.32 -6.00 -13.52
C SER A 3 -9.45 -6.99 -13.27
N ILE A 4 -9.27 -8.27 -13.61
CA ILE A 4 -10.28 -9.30 -13.40
C ILE A 4 -10.52 -9.50 -11.90
N GLY A 5 -9.47 -9.72 -11.11
CA GLY A 5 -9.60 -9.90 -9.65
C GLY A 5 -10.27 -8.72 -8.97
N TYR A 6 -9.87 -7.49 -9.34
CA TYR A 6 -10.48 -6.27 -8.83
C TYR A 6 -11.98 -6.17 -9.21
N ASN A 7 -12.34 -6.45 -10.47
CA ASN A 7 -13.73 -6.41 -10.92
C ASN A 7 -14.59 -7.47 -10.23
N PHE A 8 -14.06 -8.67 -9.97
CA PHE A 8 -14.77 -9.67 -9.17
C PHE A 8 -15.05 -9.17 -7.75
N ALA A 9 -14.07 -8.57 -7.09
CA ALA A 9 -14.26 -7.97 -5.76
C ALA A 9 -15.29 -6.83 -5.80
N HIS A 10 -15.24 -5.98 -6.84
CA HIS A 10 -16.21 -4.91 -7.06
C HIS A 10 -17.63 -5.45 -7.25
N ASN A 11 -17.81 -6.45 -8.11
CA ASN A 11 -19.13 -7.05 -8.37
C ASN A 11 -19.68 -7.81 -7.15
N TYR A 12 -18.80 -8.29 -6.27
CA TYR A 12 -19.19 -8.87 -4.98
C TYR A 12 -19.63 -7.80 -3.98
N GLY A 13 -19.42 -6.53 -4.28
CA GLY A 13 -19.75 -5.39 -3.43
C GLY A 13 -18.69 -5.08 -2.36
N CYS A 14 -17.44 -5.52 -2.56
CA CYS A 14 -16.36 -5.25 -1.62
C CYS A 14 -16.02 -3.78 -1.45
N PHE A 15 -16.42 -2.95 -2.41
CA PHE A 15 -16.16 -1.51 -2.45
C PHE A 15 -17.43 -0.66 -2.40
N ASP A 16 -18.58 -1.26 -2.02
CA ASP A 16 -19.82 -0.51 -1.80
C ASP A 16 -19.60 0.51 -0.68
N ASP A 17 -20.13 1.71 -0.87
CA ASP A 17 -19.96 2.89 0.01
C ASP A 17 -18.50 3.37 0.17
N CYS A 18 -17.57 2.87 -0.63
CA CYS A 18 -16.18 3.29 -0.64
C CYS A 18 -15.95 4.24 -1.82
N TYR A 19 -15.49 5.46 -1.53
CA TYR A 19 -15.33 6.47 -2.57
C TYR A 19 -14.01 6.34 -3.31
N LEU A 20 -14.09 6.47 -4.64
CA LEU A 20 -12.92 6.70 -5.49
C LEU A 20 -12.43 8.13 -5.24
N LEU A 21 -11.27 8.24 -4.61
CA LEU A 21 -10.69 9.54 -4.28
C LEU A 21 -10.01 10.18 -5.49
N SER A 22 -10.05 11.49 -5.55
CA SER A 22 -9.35 12.29 -6.57
C SER A 22 -8.66 13.50 -5.95
N GLY A 23 -7.73 14.11 -6.70
CA GLY A 23 -7.07 15.35 -6.31
C GLY A 23 -6.21 15.24 -5.05
N LYS A 24 -6.34 16.22 -4.15
CA LYS A 24 -5.49 16.33 -2.95
C LYS A 24 -5.63 15.15 -1.98
N PRO A 25 -6.82 14.67 -1.60
CA PRO A 25 -6.96 13.51 -0.73
C PRO A 25 -6.33 12.24 -1.30
N GLN A 26 -6.58 11.95 -2.58
CA GLN A 26 -5.98 10.80 -3.27
C GLN A 26 -4.45 10.86 -3.24
N ASN A 27 -3.88 11.99 -3.65
CA ASN A 27 -2.43 12.18 -3.69
C ASN A 27 -1.79 12.10 -2.30
N PHE A 28 -2.49 12.58 -1.28
CA PHE A 28 -2.03 12.50 0.09
C PHE A 28 -2.00 11.05 0.60
N ILE A 29 -3.13 10.34 0.49
CA ILE A 29 -3.24 8.96 0.97
C ILE A 29 -2.33 8.02 0.18
N GLN A 30 -2.11 8.30 -1.12
CA GLN A 30 -1.15 7.54 -1.94
C GLN A 30 0.29 7.59 -1.39
N ARG A 31 0.67 8.63 -0.63
CA ARG A 31 1.97 8.71 0.03
C ARG A 31 2.10 7.76 1.22
N CYS A 32 0.98 7.37 1.83
CA CYS A 32 0.96 6.34 2.88
C CYS A 32 1.17 4.92 2.32
N VAL A 33 1.08 4.73 1.01
CA VAL A 33 1.34 3.43 0.36
C VAL A 33 2.82 3.11 0.46
N SER A 34 3.18 2.23 1.38
CA SER A 34 4.55 1.77 1.61
C SER A 34 4.63 0.26 1.48
N GLY A 35 5.41 -0.22 0.52
CA GLY A 35 5.63 -1.66 0.28
C GLY A 35 6.24 -2.40 1.48
N GLY A 36 6.43 -3.69 1.32
CA GLY A 36 7.07 -4.54 2.33
C GLY A 36 8.50 -4.11 2.64
N ARG A 37 9.03 -4.64 3.74
CA ARG A 37 10.44 -4.44 4.14
C ARG A 37 11.30 -5.55 3.55
N THR A 38 12.46 -5.16 3.07
CA THR A 38 13.55 -6.06 2.68
C THR A 38 14.81 -5.50 3.33
N MET A 39 15.26 -6.13 4.39
CA MET A 39 16.42 -5.64 5.16
C MET A 39 17.04 -6.75 6.00
N THR A 40 18.31 -6.60 6.33
CA THR A 40 18.99 -7.35 7.39
C THR A 40 18.68 -6.77 8.77
N ALA A 41 18.86 -7.57 9.82
CA ALA A 41 18.75 -7.06 11.18
C ALA A 41 19.69 -5.87 11.38
N ASN A 42 19.18 -4.78 11.94
CA ASN A 42 19.90 -3.51 12.16
C ASN A 42 20.58 -2.90 10.91
N ASN A 43 20.21 -3.32 9.69
CA ASN A 43 20.89 -3.01 8.43
C ASN A 43 22.37 -3.42 8.39
N GLU A 44 22.77 -4.38 9.18
CA GLU A 44 24.15 -4.85 9.26
C GLU A 44 24.40 -6.04 8.35
N LYS A 45 25.58 -6.08 7.73
CA LYS A 45 26.05 -7.27 7.02
C LYS A 45 26.63 -8.24 8.03
N GLN A 46 26.03 -9.43 8.11
CA GLN A 46 26.45 -10.48 9.03
C GLN A 46 26.90 -11.71 8.27
N TYR A 47 27.85 -12.43 8.81
CA TYR A 47 28.24 -13.77 8.37
C TYR A 47 27.77 -14.77 9.42
N ILE A 48 26.94 -15.74 9.00
CA ILE A 48 26.29 -16.68 9.90
C ILE A 48 26.70 -18.07 9.48
N GLU A 49 27.28 -18.83 10.43
CA GLU A 49 27.59 -20.24 10.25
C GLU A 49 26.53 -21.08 10.97
N GLY A 50 25.99 -22.07 10.29
CA GLY A 50 25.02 -22.99 10.86
C GLY A 50 23.81 -23.23 9.97
N ASN A 51 22.80 -23.89 10.53
CA ASN A 51 21.55 -24.15 9.83
C ASN A 51 20.61 -22.96 10.03
N ILE A 52 20.33 -22.25 8.94
CA ILE A 52 19.33 -21.19 8.90
C ILE A 52 18.02 -21.82 8.41
N GLN A 53 16.93 -21.49 9.10
CA GLN A 53 15.58 -21.85 8.69
C GLN A 53 14.92 -20.66 7.98
N ASP A 54 14.19 -20.99 6.93
CA ASP A 54 13.47 -20.03 6.12
C ASP A 54 11.96 -20.19 6.36
N PHE A 55 11.30 -19.10 6.76
CA PHE A 55 9.88 -19.07 7.02
C PHE A 55 9.20 -18.06 6.09
N ASP A 56 8.24 -18.54 5.33
CA ASP A 56 7.46 -17.74 4.38
C ASP A 56 5.99 -17.67 4.81
N ALA A 57 5.44 -16.48 4.89
CA ALA A 57 4.04 -16.29 5.26
C ALA A 57 3.11 -16.73 4.12
N VAL A 58 2.23 -17.67 4.42
CA VAL A 58 1.29 -18.21 3.43
C VAL A 58 0.36 -17.13 2.93
N SER A 59 0.62 -16.63 1.70
CA SER A 59 -0.24 -15.63 1.05
C SER A 59 -0.46 -14.38 1.91
N LEU A 60 0.59 -13.70 2.32
CA LEU A 60 0.59 -12.59 3.27
C LEU A 60 -0.49 -11.52 2.98
N TYR A 61 -0.56 -11.02 1.73
CA TYR A 61 -1.54 -9.99 1.38
C TYR A 61 -3.00 -10.47 1.42
N PRO A 62 -3.36 -11.65 0.90
CA PRO A 62 -4.67 -12.25 1.14
C PRO A 62 -4.97 -12.45 2.62
N SER A 63 -4.00 -12.88 3.42
CA SER A 63 -4.16 -13.02 4.87
C SER A 63 -4.44 -11.68 5.53
N ALA A 64 -3.69 -10.63 5.18
CA ALA A 64 -3.94 -9.27 5.64
C ALA A 64 -5.36 -8.80 5.28
N MET A 65 -5.80 -8.99 4.02
CA MET A 65 -7.16 -8.65 3.59
C MET A 65 -8.26 -9.44 4.31
N SER A 66 -7.98 -10.64 4.80
CA SER A 66 -8.96 -11.46 5.53
C SER A 66 -9.15 -11.01 6.98
N VAL A 67 -8.14 -10.42 7.61
CA VAL A 67 -8.15 -10.04 9.03
C VAL A 67 -8.29 -8.54 9.28
N MET A 68 -8.04 -7.70 8.28
CA MET A 68 -8.18 -6.24 8.40
C MET A 68 -9.62 -5.83 8.76
N ASP A 69 -9.80 -4.61 9.25
CA ASP A 69 -11.12 -4.08 9.63
C ASP A 69 -12.11 -4.02 8.46
N GLY A 70 -11.63 -3.96 7.23
CA GLY A 70 -12.38 -3.84 5.99
C GLY A 70 -11.92 -2.66 5.15
N VAL A 71 -12.70 -2.30 4.13
CA VAL A 71 -12.44 -1.11 3.30
C VAL A 71 -13.12 0.10 3.93
N PRO A 72 -12.41 1.22 4.18
CA PRO A 72 -13.02 2.41 4.78
C PRO A 72 -14.16 2.95 3.94
N LYS A 73 -15.30 3.25 4.59
CA LYS A 73 -16.49 3.82 3.98
C LYS A 73 -16.49 5.35 4.08
N GLY A 74 -17.28 5.97 3.24
CA GLY A 74 -17.53 7.40 3.30
C GLY A 74 -16.45 8.27 2.67
N ILE A 75 -16.57 9.57 2.90
CA ILE A 75 -15.68 10.61 2.37
C ILE A 75 -14.62 10.96 3.42
N PRO A 76 -13.33 11.03 3.05
CA PRO A 76 -12.30 11.42 4.00
C PRO A 76 -12.49 12.86 4.50
N LYS A 77 -12.41 13.03 5.81
CA LYS A 77 -12.48 14.32 6.50
C LYS A 77 -11.08 14.76 6.92
N ILE A 78 -10.84 16.07 6.96
CA ILE A 78 -9.55 16.61 7.39
C ILE A 78 -9.42 16.45 8.91
N ILE A 79 -8.26 15.95 9.35
CA ILE A 79 -7.95 15.87 10.78
C ILE A 79 -7.85 17.30 11.35
N PRO A 80 -8.60 17.64 12.43
CA PRO A 80 -8.52 18.94 13.04
C PRO A 80 -7.12 19.25 13.58
N GLN A 81 -6.75 20.53 13.58
CA GLN A 81 -5.52 20.98 14.24
C GLN A 81 -5.57 20.65 15.74
N ASN A 82 -4.43 20.37 16.33
CA ASN A 82 -4.30 20.02 17.75
C ASN A 82 -5.00 18.71 18.17
N THR A 83 -5.31 17.82 17.23
CA THR A 83 -5.83 16.48 17.54
C THR A 83 -4.80 15.71 18.35
N THR A 84 -5.19 15.25 19.54
CA THR A 84 -4.31 14.44 20.41
C THR A 84 -4.18 13.00 19.89
N THR A 85 -3.13 12.29 20.30
CA THR A 85 -2.94 10.86 19.99
C THR A 85 -4.16 10.03 20.35
N GLN A 86 -4.78 10.29 21.53
CA GLN A 86 -5.96 9.56 21.97
C GLN A 86 -7.18 9.83 21.08
N GLN A 87 -7.36 11.05 20.59
CA GLN A 87 -8.43 11.40 19.67
C GLN A 87 -8.18 10.79 18.30
N LEU A 88 -6.93 10.83 17.81
CA LEU A 88 -6.54 10.25 16.54
C LEU A 88 -6.83 8.75 16.48
N LEU A 89 -6.51 8.01 17.52
CA LEU A 89 -6.76 6.58 17.62
C LEU A 89 -8.25 6.19 17.71
N LYS A 90 -9.14 7.12 18.04
CA LYS A 90 -10.59 6.87 18.09
C LYS A 90 -11.26 6.85 16.71
N TYR A 91 -10.66 7.47 15.69
CA TYR A 91 -11.21 7.39 14.33
C TYR A 91 -11.19 5.92 13.84
N ASP A 92 -12.12 5.56 12.98
CA ASP A 92 -12.14 4.23 12.37
C ASP A 92 -10.82 3.93 11.68
N THR A 93 -10.40 4.83 10.78
CA THR A 93 -9.05 4.85 10.23
C THR A 93 -8.62 6.28 9.89
N PHE A 94 -7.32 6.48 9.77
CA PHE A 94 -6.74 7.75 9.37
C PHE A 94 -5.47 7.55 8.56
N PHE A 95 -5.10 8.60 7.84
CA PHE A 95 -3.87 8.74 7.07
C PHE A 95 -3.26 10.09 7.45
N ALA A 96 -2.07 10.08 8.00
CA ALA A 96 -1.45 11.26 8.59
C ALA A 96 -0.03 11.48 8.08
N GLU A 97 0.36 12.73 8.03
CA GLU A 97 1.73 13.20 7.86
C GLU A 97 2.21 13.68 9.23
N ILE A 98 3.31 13.09 9.69
CA ILE A 98 3.92 13.38 10.98
C ILE A 98 5.40 13.69 10.81
N ASN A 99 5.93 14.54 11.69
CA ASN A 99 7.38 14.70 11.86
C ASN A 99 7.81 13.90 13.09
N ILE A 100 8.67 12.93 12.92
CA ILE A 100 9.22 12.14 14.02
C ILE A 100 10.49 12.82 14.49
N LYS A 101 10.45 13.36 15.72
CA LYS A 101 11.58 14.09 16.34
C LYS A 101 12.52 13.16 17.08
N LYS A 102 11.97 12.07 17.68
CA LYS A 102 12.72 11.07 18.40
C LYS A 102 12.02 9.72 18.28
N ILE A 103 12.81 8.68 18.17
CA ILE A 103 12.32 7.29 18.13
C ILE A 103 13.32 6.39 18.83
N GLN A 104 12.83 5.56 19.74
CA GLN A 104 13.64 4.61 20.49
C GLN A 104 12.82 3.34 20.73
N CYS A 105 13.41 2.18 20.48
CA CYS A 105 12.77 0.91 20.79
C CYS A 105 12.48 0.82 22.30
N LYS A 106 11.29 0.36 22.67
CA LYS A 106 10.93 0.17 24.08
C LYS A 106 11.76 -0.94 24.69
N SER A 107 12.19 -0.76 25.94
CA SER A 107 13.09 -1.68 26.65
C SER A 107 12.61 -3.13 26.74
N LYS A 108 11.30 -3.37 26.59
CA LYS A 108 10.72 -4.73 26.59
C LYS A 108 10.86 -5.45 25.25
N PHE A 109 11.30 -4.78 24.19
CA PHE A 109 11.49 -5.32 22.86
C PHE A 109 12.96 -5.15 22.46
N ASP A 110 13.51 -6.17 21.82
CA ASP A 110 14.80 -6.10 21.13
C ASP A 110 14.56 -6.12 19.62
N TYR A 111 13.65 -5.23 19.16
CA TYR A 111 13.15 -5.24 17.80
C TYR A 111 14.14 -4.61 16.81
N GLN A 112 14.80 -5.45 16.03
CA GLN A 112 15.91 -5.09 15.16
C GLN A 112 15.50 -4.66 13.75
N PHE A 113 14.19 -4.72 13.41
CA PHE A 113 13.68 -4.36 12.10
C PHE A 113 12.97 -3.02 12.13
N GLY A 114 13.62 -2.00 11.60
CA GLY A 114 13.09 -0.63 11.58
C GLY A 114 11.70 -0.53 10.93
N GLN A 115 10.87 0.37 11.44
CA GLN A 115 9.56 0.70 10.88
C GLN A 115 9.56 2.05 10.18
N VAL A 116 10.39 2.97 10.65
CA VAL A 116 10.59 4.28 10.04
C VAL A 116 11.68 4.21 9.00
N PHE A 117 11.46 4.83 7.88
CA PHE A 117 12.41 4.83 6.76
C PHE A 117 12.60 6.22 6.17
N ARG A 118 13.75 6.42 5.59
CA ARG A 118 14.08 7.55 4.71
C ARG A 118 14.46 7.05 3.33
N HIS A 119 14.43 7.92 2.35
CA HIS A 119 14.90 7.59 1.00
C HIS A 119 16.39 7.87 0.87
N ASN A 120 17.13 6.91 0.32
CA ASN A 120 18.50 7.13 -0.13
C ASN A 120 18.47 8.13 -1.30
N GLY A 121 19.24 9.22 -1.19
CA GLY A 121 19.29 10.28 -2.21
C GLY A 121 19.77 9.80 -3.58
N ASP A 122 20.69 8.83 -3.62
CA ASP A 122 21.31 8.36 -4.85
C ASP A 122 20.48 7.28 -5.55
N THR A 123 19.94 6.34 -4.80
CA THR A 123 19.25 5.16 -5.35
C THR A 123 17.73 5.28 -5.30
N GLY A 124 17.20 6.21 -4.52
CA GLY A 124 15.77 6.31 -4.22
C GLY A 124 15.20 5.13 -3.39
N SER A 125 16.05 4.18 -2.98
CA SER A 125 15.66 3.05 -2.16
C SER A 125 15.30 3.48 -0.73
N LYS A 126 14.50 2.67 -0.04
CA LYS A 126 14.14 2.91 1.36
C LYS A 126 15.20 2.32 2.27
N ILE A 127 15.62 3.09 3.25
CA ILE A 127 16.47 2.66 4.35
C ILE A 127 15.62 2.71 5.62
N PHE A 128 15.38 1.56 6.24
CA PHE A 128 14.63 1.43 7.48
C PHE A 128 15.64 1.45 8.65
N ASP A 129 15.84 2.62 9.25
CA ASP A 129 16.88 2.84 10.25
C ASP A 129 16.35 3.49 11.55
N ASN A 130 15.05 3.73 11.65
CA ASN A 130 14.40 4.37 12.80
C ASN A 130 15.04 5.71 13.21
N ASN A 131 15.57 6.46 12.27
CA ASN A 131 16.08 7.80 12.53
C ASN A 131 14.93 8.82 12.54
N PRO A 132 15.10 9.98 13.21
CA PRO A 132 14.20 11.11 13.05
C PRO A 132 13.98 11.46 11.59
N VAL A 133 12.73 11.72 11.23
CA VAL A 133 12.35 12.01 9.85
C VAL A 133 11.22 13.01 9.79
N ASP A 134 11.32 13.99 8.92
CA ASP A 134 10.24 14.92 8.60
C ASP A 134 9.37 14.36 7.46
N HIS A 135 8.10 14.76 7.47
CA HIS A 135 7.13 14.37 6.43
C HIS A 135 6.96 12.84 6.27
N PHE A 136 6.91 12.12 7.38
CA PHE A 136 6.63 10.69 7.38
C PHE A 136 5.12 10.43 7.27
N TYR A 137 4.71 9.59 6.32
CA TYR A 137 3.31 9.29 6.03
C TYR A 137 2.93 7.93 6.63
N VAL A 138 1.90 7.93 7.47
CA VAL A 138 1.42 6.72 8.17
C VAL A 138 -0.08 6.58 8.04
N ASP A 139 -0.57 5.35 8.06
CA ASP A 139 -1.96 5.03 8.36
C ASP A 139 -2.11 4.61 9.83
N LYS A 140 -3.36 4.38 10.26
CA LYS A 140 -3.66 4.00 11.65
C LYS A 140 -2.89 2.77 12.10
N ILE A 141 -2.79 1.72 11.28
CA ILE A 141 -2.16 0.44 11.65
C ILE A 141 -0.65 0.60 11.82
N ALA A 142 0.02 1.24 10.84
CA ALA A 142 1.44 1.54 10.96
C ALA A 142 1.74 2.45 12.15
N PHE A 143 0.86 3.41 12.45
CA PHE A 143 1.01 4.28 13.60
C PHE A 143 0.82 3.54 14.93
N GLN A 144 -0.12 2.60 15.01
CA GLN A 144 -0.30 1.73 16.19
C GLN A 144 0.94 0.87 16.43
N ASP A 145 1.53 0.29 15.38
CA ASP A 145 2.78 -0.46 15.49
C ASP A 145 3.94 0.42 15.99
N LEU A 146 4.05 1.66 15.49
CA LEU A 146 5.05 2.60 16.01
C LEU A 146 4.86 2.85 17.51
N LEU A 147 3.63 3.07 17.97
CA LEU A 147 3.34 3.28 19.40
C LEU A 147 3.51 2.01 20.24
N GLU A 148 3.33 0.83 19.66
CA GLU A 148 3.49 -0.45 20.36
C GLU A 148 4.97 -0.76 20.61
N PHE A 149 5.82 -0.63 19.59
CA PHE A 149 7.22 -1.06 19.64
C PHE A 149 8.19 0.04 20.09
N TYR A 150 7.84 1.32 19.89
CA TYR A 150 8.75 2.44 20.11
C TYR A 150 8.14 3.51 21.02
N ASP A 151 9.01 4.17 21.77
CA ASP A 151 8.74 5.48 22.36
C ASP A 151 9.09 6.53 21.31
N ILE A 152 8.08 7.30 20.89
CA ILE A 152 8.23 8.32 19.85
C ILE A 152 7.82 9.70 20.35
N GLU A 153 8.58 10.71 19.96
CA GLU A 153 8.19 12.11 20.02
C GLU A 153 7.87 12.57 18.58
N TYR A 154 6.65 13.02 18.35
CA TYR A 154 6.22 13.40 17.01
C TYR A 154 5.33 14.62 17.03
N GLU A 155 5.23 15.27 15.86
CA GLU A 155 4.33 16.37 15.57
C GLU A 155 3.37 15.95 14.44
N LEU A 156 2.07 16.07 14.68
CA LEU A 156 1.06 15.84 13.65
C LEU A 156 0.96 17.09 12.77
N ILE A 157 1.27 16.94 11.48
CA ILE A 157 1.25 18.05 10.52
C ILE A 157 -0.15 18.21 9.91
N ARG A 158 -0.69 17.15 9.36
CA ARG A 158 -2.02 17.11 8.73
C ARG A 158 -2.42 15.66 8.40
N GLY A 159 -3.67 15.49 8.03
CA GLY A 159 -4.12 14.17 7.59
C GLY A 159 -5.60 14.16 7.23
N TYR A 160 -6.05 12.95 6.91
CA TYR A 160 -7.44 12.65 6.65
C TYR A 160 -7.88 11.47 7.50
N TYR A 161 -9.12 11.47 7.95
CA TYR A 161 -9.72 10.37 8.68
C TYR A 161 -11.04 9.93 8.07
N PHE A 162 -11.47 8.72 8.39
CA PHE A 162 -12.76 8.13 8.07
C PHE A 162 -13.45 7.71 9.36
N ASP A 163 -14.78 7.87 9.43
CA ASP A 163 -15.61 7.63 10.61
C ASP A 163 -17.00 7.06 10.28
N GLU A 164 -17.16 6.47 9.08
CA GLU A 164 -18.41 5.86 8.62
C GLU A 164 -18.33 4.33 8.61
N GLY A 165 -17.36 3.77 9.36
CA GLY A 165 -17.15 2.34 9.48
C GLY A 165 -16.43 1.73 8.26
N PHE A 166 -16.56 0.41 8.16
CA PHE A 166 -15.86 -0.37 7.13
C PHE A 166 -16.82 -1.27 6.36
N ASN A 167 -16.53 -1.46 5.08
CA ASN A 167 -17.13 -2.52 4.28
C ASN A 167 -16.33 -3.82 4.50
N LYS A 168 -16.94 -4.78 5.22
CA LYS A 168 -16.33 -6.06 5.59
C LYS A 168 -16.54 -7.16 4.56
N LYS A 169 -17.19 -6.88 3.42
CA LYS A 169 -17.40 -7.91 2.39
C LYS A 169 -16.08 -8.43 1.81
N ILE A 170 -15.02 -7.59 1.81
CA ILE A 170 -13.70 -7.99 1.34
C ILE A 170 -13.15 -9.19 2.14
N ASN A 171 -13.30 -9.19 3.46
CA ASN A 171 -12.82 -10.26 4.34
C ASN A 171 -13.46 -11.60 3.96
N LYS A 172 -14.79 -11.60 3.80
CA LYS A 172 -15.57 -12.80 3.39
C LYS A 172 -15.17 -13.25 1.99
N PHE A 173 -15.08 -12.32 1.05
CA PHE A 173 -14.71 -12.60 -0.35
C PHE A 173 -13.33 -13.27 -0.44
N ILE A 174 -12.33 -12.73 0.25
CA ILE A 174 -10.98 -13.29 0.30
C ILE A 174 -10.99 -14.68 0.94
N THR A 175 -11.71 -14.87 2.04
CA THR A 175 -11.82 -16.16 2.72
C THR A 175 -12.42 -17.23 1.81
N VAL A 176 -13.47 -16.90 1.06
CA VAL A 176 -14.08 -17.82 0.08
C VAL A 176 -13.08 -18.23 -1.00
N LEU A 177 -12.39 -17.27 -1.60
CA LEU A 177 -11.38 -17.54 -2.63
C LEU A 177 -10.19 -18.34 -2.08
N PHE A 178 -9.77 -18.05 -0.86
CA PHE A 178 -8.67 -18.75 -0.20
C PHE A 178 -9.03 -20.23 0.04
N ASN A 179 -10.22 -20.50 0.57
CA ASN A 179 -10.72 -21.86 0.78
C ASN A 179 -10.86 -22.62 -0.54
N LEU A 180 -11.34 -21.96 -1.60
CA LEU A 180 -11.42 -22.54 -2.94
C LEU A 180 -10.02 -22.89 -3.48
N ARG A 181 -9.03 -22.03 -3.28
CA ARG A 181 -7.63 -22.31 -3.61
C ARG A 181 -7.11 -23.53 -2.86
N LEU A 182 -7.35 -23.63 -1.55
CA LEU A 182 -6.92 -24.78 -0.76
C LEU A 182 -7.55 -26.09 -1.26
N LYS A 183 -8.83 -26.06 -1.60
CA LYS A 183 -9.54 -27.20 -2.21
C LYS A 183 -8.84 -27.64 -3.49
N TYR A 184 -8.65 -26.74 -4.45
CA TYR A 184 -7.98 -27.06 -5.73
C TYR A 184 -6.53 -27.49 -5.56
N LYS A 185 -5.83 -26.97 -4.54
CA LYS A 185 -4.47 -27.41 -4.22
C LYS A 185 -4.45 -28.89 -3.77
N LYS A 186 -5.43 -29.29 -2.92
CA LYS A 186 -5.58 -30.70 -2.49
C LYS A 186 -5.92 -31.62 -3.67
N GLU A 187 -6.76 -31.15 -4.58
CA GLU A 187 -7.17 -31.87 -5.79
C GLU A 187 -6.11 -31.87 -6.91
N LYS A 188 -4.95 -31.24 -6.67
CA LYS A 188 -3.88 -31.01 -7.69
C LYS A 188 -4.40 -30.32 -8.95
N ASN A 189 -5.47 -29.53 -8.84
CA ASN A 189 -6.09 -28.82 -9.95
C ASN A 189 -5.29 -27.54 -10.27
N PRO A 190 -4.88 -27.28 -11.53
CA PRO A 190 -4.10 -26.13 -11.93
C PRO A 190 -4.82 -24.78 -11.70
N LEU A 191 -6.16 -24.76 -11.56
CA LEU A 191 -6.93 -23.56 -11.22
C LEU A 191 -6.51 -22.91 -9.90
N GLN A 192 -5.87 -23.66 -8.99
CA GLN A 192 -5.30 -23.09 -7.75
C GLN A 192 -4.32 -21.92 -8.03
N SER A 193 -3.54 -22.01 -9.12
CA SER A 193 -2.60 -20.96 -9.52
C SER A 193 -3.33 -19.70 -10.01
N THR A 194 -4.42 -19.88 -10.76
CA THR A 194 -5.27 -18.76 -11.21
C THR A 194 -5.89 -18.02 -10.03
N ILE A 195 -6.40 -18.75 -9.04
CA ILE A 195 -6.97 -18.13 -7.83
C ILE A 195 -5.90 -17.40 -7.03
N LYS A 196 -4.67 -17.95 -6.92
CA LYS A 196 -3.53 -17.26 -6.30
C LYS A 196 -3.27 -15.92 -6.96
N LEU A 197 -3.27 -15.89 -8.30
CA LEU A 197 -3.07 -14.65 -9.07
C LEU A 197 -4.22 -13.66 -8.85
N LEU A 198 -5.47 -14.12 -8.81
CA LEU A 198 -6.62 -13.26 -8.53
C LEU A 198 -6.52 -12.63 -7.15
N LEU A 199 -6.25 -13.42 -6.11
CA LEU A 199 -6.09 -12.95 -4.73
C LEU A 199 -5.02 -11.86 -4.59
N ASN A 200 -3.84 -12.08 -5.17
CA ASN A 200 -2.73 -11.13 -5.09
C ASN A 200 -2.96 -9.88 -5.95
N SER A 201 -3.80 -9.96 -6.97
CA SER A 201 -4.03 -8.84 -7.89
C SER A 201 -5.03 -7.79 -7.37
N ILE A 202 -5.87 -8.14 -6.41
CA ILE A 202 -6.94 -7.24 -5.92
C ILE A 202 -6.34 -5.97 -5.30
N TYR A 203 -5.45 -6.11 -4.32
CA TYR A 203 -4.82 -4.96 -3.68
C TYR A 203 -3.86 -4.25 -4.63
N GLY A 204 -3.07 -5.01 -5.42
CA GLY A 204 -2.12 -4.44 -6.36
C GLY A 204 -2.76 -3.50 -7.37
N LYS A 205 -3.98 -3.84 -7.85
CA LYS A 205 -4.74 -2.97 -8.73
C LYS A 205 -5.20 -1.69 -8.03
N SER A 206 -5.56 -1.77 -6.76
CA SER A 206 -6.05 -0.62 -5.99
C SER A 206 -4.98 0.45 -5.72
N ILE A 207 -3.69 0.08 -5.69
CA ILE A 207 -2.58 1.01 -5.48
C ILE A 207 -1.95 1.54 -6.76
N LEU A 208 -2.37 1.04 -7.93
CA LEU A 208 -1.85 1.55 -9.19
C LEU A 208 -2.19 3.03 -9.33
N LYS A 209 -1.16 3.84 -9.55
CA LYS A 209 -1.33 5.27 -9.84
C LYS A 209 -2.24 5.42 -11.07
N ALA A 210 -3.24 6.27 -10.95
CA ALA A 210 -4.09 6.61 -12.08
C ALA A 210 -3.23 7.19 -13.21
N MET A 211 -3.39 6.63 -14.41
CA MET A 211 -2.74 7.21 -15.60
C MET A 211 -3.49 8.49 -15.97
N THR A 212 -2.86 9.63 -15.65
CA THR A 212 -3.43 10.96 -15.89
C THR A 212 -3.30 11.43 -17.32
N THR A 213 -2.55 10.72 -18.14
CA THR A 213 -2.34 11.05 -19.56
C THR A 213 -2.49 9.82 -20.45
N GLU A 214 -2.89 10.04 -21.67
CA GLU A 214 -2.90 9.04 -22.74
C GLU A 214 -2.20 9.62 -23.97
N THR A 215 -1.48 8.78 -24.71
CA THR A 215 -0.85 9.17 -25.98
C THR A 215 -1.68 8.57 -27.12
N LYS A 216 -2.07 9.41 -28.06
CA LYS A 216 -2.77 8.99 -29.28
C LYS A 216 -1.86 9.26 -30.48
N CYS A 217 -1.81 8.29 -31.38
CA CYS A 217 -1.19 8.44 -32.69
C CYS A 217 -2.27 8.96 -33.66
N VAL A 218 -2.03 10.10 -34.27
CA VAL A 218 -2.98 10.78 -35.16
C VAL A 218 -2.27 11.08 -36.48
N ALA A 219 -2.90 10.74 -37.60
CA ALA A 219 -2.36 11.04 -38.91
C ALA A 219 -2.22 12.56 -39.13
N LYS A 220 -1.13 13.01 -39.76
CA LYS A 220 -0.81 14.44 -39.96
C LYS A 220 -1.97 15.21 -40.64
N ASN A 221 -2.64 14.63 -41.59
CA ASN A 221 -3.78 15.25 -42.27
C ASN A 221 -5.01 15.46 -41.39
N LYS A 222 -5.08 14.80 -40.19
CA LYS A 222 -6.21 14.90 -39.24
C LYS A 222 -5.86 15.66 -37.97
N ILE A 223 -4.61 16.09 -37.83
CA ILE A 223 -4.08 16.62 -36.56
C ILE A 223 -4.80 17.89 -36.11
N TYR A 224 -5.03 18.84 -37.01
CA TYR A 224 -5.69 20.11 -36.65
C TYR A 224 -7.10 19.89 -36.12
N GLY A 225 -7.89 19.04 -36.77
CA GLY A 225 -9.24 18.71 -36.32
C GLY A 225 -9.24 17.93 -34.99
N TYR A 226 -8.22 17.11 -34.77
CA TYR A 226 -8.06 16.42 -33.50
C TYR A 226 -7.68 17.39 -32.36
N ILE A 227 -6.75 18.29 -32.60
CA ILE A 227 -6.32 19.34 -31.64
C ILE A 227 -7.50 20.21 -31.28
N TRP A 228 -8.25 20.71 -32.28
CA TRP A 228 -9.41 21.56 -32.04
C TRP A 228 -10.45 20.92 -31.12
N ARG A 229 -10.79 19.65 -31.34
CA ARG A 229 -11.78 18.93 -30.53
C ARG A 229 -11.32 18.58 -29.14
N ASN A 230 -10.00 18.57 -28.88
CA ASN A 230 -9.39 18.16 -27.61
C ASN A 230 -8.56 19.26 -26.96
N TYR A 231 -8.63 20.50 -27.43
CA TYR A 231 -7.76 21.60 -27.04
C TYR A 231 -7.49 21.70 -25.54
N ASN A 232 -8.53 21.68 -24.73
CA ASN A 232 -8.44 21.81 -23.26
C ASN A 232 -7.74 20.63 -22.58
N TYR A 233 -7.52 19.53 -23.26
CA TYR A 233 -6.96 18.30 -22.70
C TYR A 233 -5.57 18.00 -23.24
N ILE A 234 -5.09 18.73 -24.25
CA ILE A 234 -3.78 18.51 -24.87
C ILE A 234 -2.70 19.01 -23.95
N LYS A 235 -1.75 18.12 -23.64
CA LYS A 235 -0.56 18.43 -22.84
C LYS A 235 0.67 18.64 -23.71
N GLU A 236 0.81 17.86 -24.77
CA GLU A 236 2.00 17.83 -25.60
C GLU A 236 1.67 17.29 -26.98
N VAL A 237 2.30 17.84 -28.01
CA VAL A 237 2.22 17.34 -29.39
C VAL A 237 3.67 17.09 -29.84
N VAL A 238 3.95 15.85 -30.25
CA VAL A 238 5.28 15.47 -30.76
C VAL A 238 5.10 15.15 -32.25
N ASP A 239 5.61 16.03 -33.08
CA ASP A 239 5.66 15.85 -34.54
C ASP A 239 7.09 15.45 -34.95
N GLU A 240 7.22 14.27 -35.51
CA GLU A 240 8.46 13.76 -36.03
C GLU A 240 8.40 13.84 -37.57
N PRO A 241 9.29 14.64 -38.22
CA PRO A 241 9.19 14.93 -39.67
C PRO A 241 9.23 13.68 -40.56
N SER A 242 9.87 12.61 -40.11
CA SER A 242 10.06 11.36 -40.85
C SER A 242 8.82 10.42 -40.80
N ILE A 243 7.80 10.75 -40.01
CA ILE A 243 6.65 9.89 -39.79
C ILE A 243 5.36 10.61 -40.19
N ASP A 244 4.46 9.92 -40.91
CA ASP A 244 3.15 10.47 -41.32
C ASP A 244 2.14 10.64 -40.19
N ASN A 245 2.54 10.35 -38.97
CA ASN A 245 1.73 10.43 -37.77
C ASN A 245 2.33 11.37 -36.73
N VAL A 246 1.46 12.00 -35.95
CA VAL A 246 1.80 12.86 -34.82
C VAL A 246 1.34 12.19 -33.54
N TYR A 247 2.18 12.18 -32.53
CA TYR A 247 1.82 11.69 -31.21
C TYR A 247 1.29 12.84 -30.36
N VAL A 248 0.04 12.70 -29.93
CA VAL A 248 -0.64 13.69 -29.10
C VAL A 248 -0.83 13.11 -27.71
N LYS A 249 -0.18 13.72 -26.73
CA LYS A 249 -0.35 13.39 -25.32
C LYS A 249 -1.43 14.29 -24.75
N LYS A 250 -2.51 13.70 -24.28
CA LYS A 250 -3.62 14.43 -23.66
C LYS A 250 -3.88 13.97 -22.23
N ILE A 251 -4.46 14.87 -21.45
CA ILE A 251 -4.95 14.58 -20.10
C ILE A 251 -6.15 13.66 -20.21
N LYS A 252 -6.11 12.56 -19.46
CA LYS A 252 -7.19 11.60 -19.35
C LYS A 252 -8.15 12.03 -18.25
N SER A 253 -9.46 11.81 -18.44
CA SER A 253 -10.44 12.00 -17.37
C SER A 253 -10.06 11.16 -16.14
N ILE A 254 -10.00 11.80 -14.97
CA ILE A 254 -9.62 11.17 -13.69
C ILE A 254 -10.71 10.21 -13.19
N ASN A 255 -11.92 10.28 -13.74
CA ASN A 255 -13.10 9.56 -13.22
C ASN A 255 -13.09 8.05 -13.48
N ASN A 256 -12.18 7.55 -14.32
CA ASN A 256 -12.09 6.14 -14.69
C ASN A 256 -10.75 5.56 -14.22
N HIS A 257 -10.60 5.31 -12.93
CA HIS A 257 -9.43 4.63 -12.39
C HIS A 257 -9.82 3.56 -11.35
N PHE A 258 -8.90 2.64 -11.08
CA PHE A 258 -9.05 1.58 -10.08
C PHE A 258 -8.35 1.92 -8.76
N ASN A 259 -7.80 3.13 -8.63
CA ASN A 259 -7.00 3.52 -7.50
C ASN A 259 -7.88 3.77 -6.27
N LEU A 260 -7.69 2.95 -5.25
CA LEU A 260 -8.27 3.05 -3.91
C LEU A 260 -7.13 3.06 -2.90
N PRO A 261 -6.38 4.17 -2.79
CA PRO A 261 -5.17 4.21 -1.97
C PRO A 261 -5.45 3.94 -0.49
N GLN A 262 -6.63 4.33 0.02
CA GLN A 262 -7.06 4.04 1.38
C GLN A 262 -7.18 2.53 1.66
N PHE A 263 -7.62 1.74 0.70
CA PHE A 263 -7.65 0.28 0.82
C PHE A 263 -6.25 -0.31 0.68
N GLY A 264 -5.55 0.06 -0.38
CA GLY A 264 -4.24 -0.52 -0.67
C GLY A 264 -3.18 -0.21 0.39
N ALA A 265 -3.17 1.01 0.95
CA ALA A 265 -2.29 1.37 2.06
C ALA A 265 -2.59 0.52 3.30
N SER A 266 -3.87 0.37 3.66
CA SER A 266 -4.28 -0.47 4.79
C SER A 266 -3.86 -1.93 4.62
N VAL A 267 -4.01 -2.53 3.42
CA VAL A 267 -3.55 -3.90 3.15
C VAL A 267 -2.05 -4.04 3.39
N LEU A 268 -1.25 -3.08 2.90
CA LEU A 268 0.21 -3.09 3.09
C LEU A 268 0.61 -2.89 4.55
N SER A 269 -0.10 -2.05 5.28
CA SER A 269 0.17 -1.84 6.71
C SER A 269 -0.24 -3.05 7.54
N TRP A 270 -1.38 -3.66 7.25
CA TRP A 270 -1.78 -4.92 7.89
C TRP A 270 -0.81 -6.07 7.59
N SER A 271 -0.28 -6.15 6.36
CA SER A 271 0.74 -7.17 6.05
C SER A 271 2.01 -6.99 6.88
N LYS A 272 2.48 -5.75 7.03
CA LYS A 272 3.62 -5.44 7.91
C LYS A 272 3.31 -5.68 9.39
N HIS A 273 2.11 -5.34 9.85
CA HIS A 273 1.64 -5.61 11.20
C HIS A 273 1.71 -7.11 11.55
N LEU A 274 1.22 -7.98 10.66
CA LEU A 274 1.32 -9.42 10.85
C LEU A 274 2.78 -9.88 10.98
N MET A 275 3.65 -9.42 10.09
CA MET A 275 5.08 -9.76 10.13
C MET A 275 5.78 -9.19 11.38
N ASN A 276 5.46 -7.95 11.78
CA ASN A 276 5.99 -7.34 12.99
C ASN A 276 5.69 -8.18 14.23
N ARG A 277 4.46 -8.67 14.35
CA ARG A 277 4.06 -9.50 15.49
C ARG A 277 4.76 -10.85 15.51
N VAL A 278 4.93 -11.48 14.35
CA VAL A 278 5.65 -12.76 14.26
C VAL A 278 7.11 -12.57 14.63
N MET A 279 7.78 -11.55 14.07
CA MET A 279 9.17 -11.26 14.35
C MET A 279 9.39 -10.89 15.85
N ALA A 280 8.56 -10.01 16.39
CA ALA A 280 8.66 -9.64 17.81
C ALA A 280 8.43 -10.85 18.73
N SER A 281 7.51 -11.76 18.37
CA SER A 281 7.28 -12.99 19.13
C SER A 281 8.47 -13.94 19.08
N ALA A 282 9.15 -14.04 17.94
CA ALA A 282 10.36 -14.86 17.79
C ALA A 282 11.50 -14.30 18.63
N GLU A 283 11.76 -12.99 18.54
CA GLU A 283 12.81 -12.31 19.35
C GLU A 283 12.55 -12.44 20.85
N GLN A 284 11.30 -12.30 21.31
CA GLN A 284 10.92 -12.50 22.71
C GLN A 284 11.17 -13.94 23.21
N GLN A 285 11.20 -14.91 22.31
CA GLN A 285 11.53 -16.31 22.60
C GLN A 285 13.04 -16.60 22.44
N GLY A 286 13.84 -15.58 22.18
CA GLY A 286 15.29 -15.72 21.97
C GLY A 286 15.66 -16.35 20.61
N ILE A 287 14.75 -16.34 19.65
CA ILE A 287 15.01 -16.81 18.28
C ILE A 287 15.56 -15.65 17.48
N PRO A 288 16.83 -15.68 17.07
CA PRO A 288 17.42 -14.60 16.27
C PRO A 288 16.82 -14.59 14.86
N ILE A 289 16.54 -13.42 14.33
CA ILE A 289 16.13 -13.22 12.94
C ILE A 289 17.18 -12.33 12.28
N PHE A 290 17.73 -12.77 11.17
CA PHE A 290 18.86 -12.11 10.51
C PHE A 290 18.43 -11.29 9.28
N TYR A 291 17.34 -11.70 8.62
CA TYR A 291 16.88 -11.08 7.38
C TYR A 291 15.36 -11.22 7.22
N THR A 292 14.73 -10.22 6.61
CA THR A 292 13.33 -10.27 6.18
C THR A 292 13.20 -9.79 4.74
N ASP A 293 12.33 -10.45 3.98
CA ASP A 293 11.95 -10.02 2.64
C ASP A 293 10.43 -10.06 2.48
N CYS A 294 9.80 -8.96 2.78
CA CYS A 294 8.36 -8.73 2.69
C CYS A 294 7.50 -9.72 3.49
N ASP A 295 7.45 -10.98 3.06
CA ASP A 295 6.63 -12.07 3.59
C ASP A 295 7.46 -13.24 4.13
N SER A 296 8.78 -13.13 4.13
CA SER A 296 9.69 -14.13 4.70
C SER A 296 10.56 -13.57 5.82
N MET A 297 11.03 -14.47 6.68
CA MET A 297 12.05 -14.22 7.70
C MET A 297 13.02 -15.40 7.77
N HIS A 298 14.30 -15.09 8.03
CA HIS A 298 15.42 -16.02 8.02
C HIS A 298 16.24 -15.91 9.28
#